data_53e0dbcb52913f5b91d53e0dc2c3e73b
#
_entry.id   53e0dbcb52913f5b91d53e0dc2c3e73b
#
_cell.length_a   1.000
_cell.length_b   1.000
_cell.length_c   1.000
_cell.angle_alpha   90.00
_cell.angle_beta   90.00
_cell.angle_gamma   90.00
#
_symmetry.space_group_name_H-M   'P 1'
#
loop_
_entity.id
_entity.type
_entity.pdbx_description
1 polymer ?
#
loop_
_entity_poly.entity_id
_entity_poly.type
_entity_poly.pdbx_seq_one_letter_code
_entity_poly.pdbx_strand_id
1 'polypeptide(L)'
;MNNLEYENLMVRTDGLIEEAGAAALGIETEVMARYKQLLALLCDQVARTYALAETPEMEELDKQRDALGQYIIENVRSAQNVPIASKAEAAHALWMVLKPYVVFYSLANQQESMMLRGMLNDLQSEKNAPHVATLGLQEFITELAAVNARYEQLTDKRTKEREAAKTADSATLRKELDTLRALKKCVSFIF
;
A
#
# COMPACT_ATOMS: atom_id res chain seq x y z
N MET A 1 -13.69 6.79 -11.30
CA MET A 1 -13.94 7.02 -9.86
C MET A 1 -13.83 5.69 -9.12
N ASN A 2 -12.93 5.59 -8.14
CA ASN A 2 -12.75 4.40 -7.30
C ASN A 2 -13.87 4.30 -6.23
N ASN A 3 -13.90 3.21 -5.42
CA ASN A 3 -14.98 3.01 -4.45
C ASN A 3 -14.99 4.03 -3.31
N LEU A 4 -13.83 4.49 -2.85
CA LEU A 4 -13.72 5.52 -1.82
C LEU A 4 -14.24 6.89 -2.32
N GLU A 5 -13.85 7.27 -3.52
CA GLU A 5 -14.33 8.50 -4.14
C GLU A 5 -15.85 8.46 -4.35
N TYR A 6 -16.36 7.28 -4.72
CA TYR A 6 -17.81 7.08 -4.90
C TYR A 6 -18.55 7.13 -3.56
N GLU A 7 -18.05 6.46 -2.52
CA GLU A 7 -18.58 6.54 -1.16
C GLU A 7 -18.64 7.99 -0.68
N ASN A 8 -17.52 8.71 -0.77
CA ASN A 8 -17.47 10.12 -0.38
C ASN A 8 -18.50 10.98 -1.12
N LEU A 9 -18.70 10.73 -2.42
CA LEU A 9 -19.74 11.42 -3.19
C LEU A 9 -21.14 11.09 -2.67
N MET A 10 -21.42 9.82 -2.34
CA MET A 10 -22.73 9.41 -1.85
C MET A 10 -23.02 9.92 -0.43
N VAL A 11 -22.03 9.89 0.47
CA VAL A 11 -22.13 10.45 1.82
C VAL A 11 -22.40 11.96 1.77
N ARG A 12 -21.68 12.71 0.92
CA ARG A 12 -21.93 14.13 0.73
C ARG A 12 -23.32 14.40 0.15
N THR A 13 -23.78 13.55 -0.77
CA THR A 13 -25.13 13.64 -1.34
C THR A 13 -26.20 13.40 -0.26
N ASP A 14 -25.99 12.42 0.64
CA ASP A 14 -26.87 12.16 1.77
C ASP A 14 -27.00 13.37 2.69
N GLY A 15 -25.88 13.98 3.09
CA GLY A 15 -25.84 15.18 3.90
C GLY A 15 -26.62 16.34 3.29
N LEU A 16 -26.47 16.58 1.99
CA LEU A 16 -27.22 17.63 1.27
C LEU A 16 -28.73 17.34 1.22
N ILE A 17 -29.12 16.08 1.11
CA ILE A 17 -30.54 15.68 1.13
C ILE A 17 -31.13 15.88 2.53
N GLU A 18 -30.38 15.53 3.58
CA GLU A 18 -30.80 15.74 4.96
C GLU A 18 -30.98 17.25 5.26
N GLU A 19 -30.03 18.06 4.82
CA GLU A 19 -30.08 19.53 5.01
C GLU A 19 -31.23 20.17 4.29
N ALA A 20 -31.52 19.75 3.06
CA ALA A 20 -32.65 20.26 2.26
C ALA A 20 -34.02 19.67 2.70
N GLY A 21 -33.99 18.52 3.37
CA GLY A 21 -35.19 17.75 3.70
C GLY A 21 -35.68 16.87 2.54
N ALA A 22 -35.68 15.55 2.72
CA ALA A 22 -36.07 14.60 1.66
C ALA A 22 -37.48 14.88 1.10
N ALA A 23 -38.46 15.21 1.97
CA ALA A 23 -39.80 15.54 1.58
C ALA A 23 -39.87 16.84 0.74
N ALA A 24 -39.06 17.84 1.06
CA ALA A 24 -38.99 19.09 0.30
C ALA A 24 -38.43 18.87 -1.12
N LEU A 25 -37.57 17.84 -1.27
CA LEU A 25 -37.02 17.38 -2.54
C LEU A 25 -37.91 16.39 -3.29
N GLY A 26 -39.16 16.14 -2.80
CA GLY A 26 -40.08 15.18 -3.39
C GLY A 26 -39.58 13.73 -3.37
N ILE A 27 -38.70 13.37 -2.39
CA ILE A 27 -38.17 12.03 -2.25
C ILE A 27 -39.10 11.26 -1.32
N GLU A 28 -39.64 10.14 -1.83
CA GLU A 28 -40.46 9.24 -1.04
C GLU A 28 -39.69 8.62 0.11
N THR A 29 -40.36 8.44 1.26
CA THR A 29 -39.73 7.88 2.47
C THR A 29 -39.10 6.50 2.24
N GLU A 30 -39.74 5.66 1.45
CA GLU A 30 -39.24 4.30 1.11
C GLU A 30 -37.96 4.36 0.25
N VAL A 31 -37.91 5.31 -0.71
CA VAL A 31 -36.75 5.53 -1.55
C VAL A 31 -35.54 6.00 -0.70
N MET A 32 -35.83 6.93 0.22
CA MET A 32 -34.78 7.42 1.13
C MET A 32 -34.29 6.32 2.10
N ALA A 33 -35.19 5.51 2.63
CA ALA A 33 -34.82 4.39 3.47
C ALA A 33 -33.94 3.38 2.72
N ARG A 34 -34.30 3.03 1.48
CA ARG A 34 -33.50 2.14 0.62
C ARG A 34 -32.14 2.74 0.29
N TYR A 35 -32.08 4.04 -0.02
CA TYR A 35 -30.83 4.74 -0.27
C TYR A 35 -29.89 4.67 0.93
N LYS A 36 -30.37 4.95 2.15
CA LYS A 36 -29.56 4.88 3.38
C LYS A 36 -29.07 3.45 3.68
N GLN A 37 -29.90 2.43 3.43
CA GLN A 37 -29.46 1.04 3.56
C GLN A 37 -28.30 0.71 2.61
N LEU A 38 -28.41 1.06 1.34
CA LEU A 38 -27.37 0.80 0.35
C LEU A 38 -26.11 1.60 0.64
N LEU A 39 -26.24 2.84 1.11
CA LEU A 39 -25.11 3.66 1.52
C LEU A 39 -24.37 3.05 2.71
N ALA A 40 -25.10 2.57 3.72
CA ALA A 40 -24.50 1.90 4.87
C ALA A 40 -23.73 0.62 4.46
N LEU A 41 -24.29 -0.18 3.54
CA LEU A 41 -23.61 -1.36 2.98
C LEU A 41 -22.34 -0.99 2.20
N LEU A 42 -22.37 0.09 1.42
CA LEU A 42 -21.23 0.61 0.69
C LEU A 42 -20.12 1.07 1.65
N CYS A 43 -20.47 1.83 2.68
CA CYS A 43 -19.53 2.31 3.71
C CYS A 43 -18.89 1.13 4.46
N ASP A 44 -19.67 0.13 4.88
CA ASP A 44 -19.15 -1.07 5.53
C ASP A 44 -18.19 -1.85 4.62
N GLN A 45 -18.53 -2.02 3.35
CA GLN A 45 -17.68 -2.68 2.37
C GLN A 45 -16.37 -1.92 2.12
N VAL A 46 -16.42 -0.60 2.00
CA VAL A 46 -15.22 0.24 1.85
C VAL A 46 -14.37 0.16 3.11
N ALA A 47 -14.96 0.29 4.31
CA ALA A 47 -14.26 0.19 5.58
C ALA A 47 -13.57 -1.17 5.74
N ARG A 48 -14.23 -2.29 5.41
CA ARG A 48 -13.61 -3.63 5.42
C ARG A 48 -12.44 -3.72 4.44
N THR A 49 -12.58 -3.15 3.25
CA THR A 49 -11.51 -3.14 2.25
C THR A 49 -10.29 -2.37 2.74
N TYR A 50 -10.49 -1.30 3.52
CA TYR A 50 -9.41 -0.52 4.12
C TYR A 50 -8.84 -1.17 5.39
N ALA A 51 -9.67 -1.78 6.25
CA ALA A 51 -9.21 -2.51 7.43
C ALA A 51 -8.32 -3.72 7.08
N LEU A 52 -8.56 -4.35 5.92
CA LEU A 52 -7.65 -5.35 5.35
C LEU A 52 -6.32 -4.73 4.84
N ALA A 53 -6.19 -3.40 4.80
CA ALA A 53 -5.03 -2.73 4.22
C ALA A 53 -3.82 -2.68 5.15
N GLU A 54 -3.99 -2.72 6.45
CA GLU A 54 -2.90 -2.61 7.41
C GLU A 54 -3.01 -3.73 8.45
N THR A 55 -2.13 -4.71 8.38
CA THR A 55 -1.97 -5.66 9.48
C THR A 55 -0.73 -5.29 10.27
N PRO A 56 -0.75 -5.48 11.60
CA PRO A 56 0.44 -5.29 12.45
C PRO A 56 1.66 -6.07 11.95
N GLU A 57 1.44 -7.24 11.32
CA GLU A 57 2.51 -8.04 10.72
C GLU A 57 3.22 -7.29 9.57
N MET A 58 2.49 -6.57 8.70
CA MET A 58 3.12 -5.82 7.61
C MET A 58 3.88 -4.60 8.09
N GLU A 59 3.35 -3.89 9.09
CA GLU A 59 4.07 -2.76 9.71
C GLU A 59 5.36 -3.21 10.37
N GLU A 60 5.35 -4.38 11.02
CA GLU A 60 6.54 -4.94 11.64
C GLU A 60 7.57 -5.39 10.59
N LEU A 61 7.14 -6.07 9.52
CA LEU A 61 8.02 -6.45 8.42
C LEU A 61 8.60 -5.23 7.70
N ASP A 62 7.83 -4.15 7.58
CA ASP A 62 8.28 -2.89 6.99
C ASP A 62 9.41 -2.26 7.81
N LYS A 63 9.23 -2.16 9.13
CA LYS A 63 10.27 -1.69 10.05
C LYS A 63 11.53 -2.56 10.00
N GLN A 64 11.38 -3.88 9.89
CA GLN A 64 12.50 -4.81 9.79
C GLN A 64 13.26 -4.63 8.48
N ARG A 65 12.57 -4.44 7.34
CA ARG A 65 13.19 -4.16 6.03
C ARG A 65 14.00 -2.88 6.09
N ASP A 66 13.41 -1.82 6.64
CA ASP A 66 14.08 -0.53 6.81
C ASP A 66 15.33 -0.67 7.67
N ALA A 67 15.22 -1.29 8.83
CA ALA A 67 16.33 -1.45 9.77
C ALA A 67 17.48 -2.27 9.16
N LEU A 68 17.18 -3.40 8.52
CA LEU A 68 18.18 -4.27 7.90
C LEU A 68 18.85 -3.59 6.69
N GLY A 69 18.07 -2.96 5.82
CA GLY A 69 18.59 -2.26 4.66
C GLY A 69 19.47 -1.08 5.03
N GLN A 70 19.03 -0.26 5.98
CA GLN A 70 19.83 0.86 6.52
C GLN A 70 21.10 0.36 7.19
N TYR A 71 21.02 -0.70 7.99
CA TYR A 71 22.19 -1.30 8.64
C TYR A 71 23.24 -1.74 7.61
N ILE A 72 22.83 -2.44 6.55
CA ILE A 72 23.75 -2.90 5.49
C ILE A 72 24.43 -1.69 4.83
N ILE A 73 23.68 -0.66 4.45
CA ILE A 73 24.19 0.54 3.80
C ILE A 73 25.17 1.29 4.71
N GLU A 74 24.80 1.52 5.98
CA GLU A 74 25.64 2.26 6.92
C GLU A 74 26.90 1.46 7.31
N ASN A 75 26.80 0.15 7.42
CA ASN A 75 27.96 -0.70 7.67
C ASN A 75 28.98 -0.59 6.53
N VAL A 76 28.53 -0.71 5.27
CA VAL A 76 29.40 -0.54 4.11
C VAL A 76 29.97 0.86 4.04
N ARG A 77 29.17 1.90 4.31
CA ARG A 77 29.61 3.30 4.32
C ARG A 77 30.74 3.51 5.36
N SER A 78 30.53 3.03 6.57
CA SER A 78 31.50 3.17 7.66
C SER A 78 32.78 2.36 7.42
N ALA A 79 32.65 1.17 6.84
CA ALA A 79 33.77 0.28 6.58
C ALA A 79 34.78 0.82 5.55
N GLN A 80 34.42 1.80 4.74
CA GLN A 80 35.32 2.45 3.79
C GLN A 80 36.55 3.10 4.47
N ASN A 81 36.38 3.52 5.73
CA ASN A 81 37.41 4.23 6.48
C ASN A 81 38.10 3.38 7.57
N VAL A 82 37.87 2.07 7.58
CA VAL A 82 38.53 1.20 8.58
C VAL A 82 40.02 1.00 8.25
N PRO A 83 40.91 0.88 9.26
CA PRO A 83 42.37 0.75 9.05
C PRO A 83 42.79 -0.68 8.67
N ILE A 84 41.95 -1.43 7.96
CA ILE A 84 42.17 -2.76 7.45
C ILE A 84 41.96 -2.74 5.95
N ALA A 85 43.02 -2.79 5.16
CA ALA A 85 42.97 -2.56 3.72
C ALA A 85 41.94 -3.47 3.01
N SER A 86 41.93 -4.76 3.30
CA SER A 86 40.99 -5.71 2.67
C SER A 86 39.51 -5.36 2.94
N LYS A 87 39.19 -4.86 4.14
CA LYS A 87 37.82 -4.41 4.47
C LYS A 87 37.49 -3.10 3.80
N ALA A 88 38.42 -2.16 3.77
CA ALA A 88 38.20 -0.88 3.10
C ALA A 88 37.99 -1.07 1.59
N GLU A 89 38.79 -1.91 0.93
CA GLU A 89 38.64 -2.24 -0.49
C GLU A 89 37.29 -2.91 -0.79
N ALA A 90 36.90 -3.90 0.03
CA ALA A 90 35.60 -4.55 -0.09
C ALA A 90 34.44 -3.56 0.10
N ALA A 91 34.55 -2.65 1.07
CA ALA A 91 33.57 -1.63 1.33
C ALA A 91 33.47 -0.61 0.18
N HIS A 92 34.59 -0.18 -0.40
CA HIS A 92 34.59 0.68 -1.58
C HIS A 92 33.90 0.02 -2.78
N ALA A 93 34.19 -1.27 -3.04
CA ALA A 93 33.54 -2.02 -4.11
C ALA A 93 32.03 -2.11 -3.90
N LEU A 94 31.56 -2.48 -2.71
CA LEU A 94 30.14 -2.58 -2.39
C LEU A 94 29.44 -1.19 -2.35
N TRP A 95 30.16 -0.15 -1.93
CA TRP A 95 29.57 1.20 -1.93
C TRP A 95 29.19 1.68 -3.33
N MET A 96 29.98 1.39 -4.34
CA MET A 96 29.66 1.73 -5.73
C MET A 96 28.36 1.05 -6.21
N VAL A 97 28.06 -0.15 -5.66
CA VAL A 97 26.84 -0.90 -5.94
C VAL A 97 25.66 -0.36 -5.14
N LEU A 98 25.86 -0.02 -3.85
CA LEU A 98 24.80 0.38 -2.92
C LEU A 98 24.37 1.84 -3.05
N LYS A 99 25.19 2.69 -3.61
CA LYS A 99 24.92 4.13 -3.74
C LYS A 99 23.54 4.47 -4.36
N PRO A 100 23.03 3.77 -5.37
CA PRO A 100 21.68 4.03 -5.91
C PRO A 100 20.54 3.69 -4.94
N TYR A 101 20.79 2.85 -3.93
CA TYR A 101 19.78 2.32 -3.02
C TYR A 101 19.64 3.08 -1.71
N VAL A 102 20.45 4.12 -1.46
CA VAL A 102 20.50 4.83 -0.16
C VAL A 102 19.20 5.54 0.25
N VAL A 103 18.26 5.71 -0.66
CA VAL A 103 16.98 6.40 -0.43
C VAL A 103 15.78 5.45 -0.42
N PHE A 104 15.99 4.13 -0.41
CA PHE A 104 14.92 3.14 -0.55
C PHE A 104 13.79 3.33 0.47
N TYR A 105 14.12 3.59 1.74
CA TYR A 105 13.20 3.77 2.87
C TYR A 105 12.29 5.01 2.77
N SER A 106 12.54 5.90 1.82
CA SER A 106 11.69 7.09 1.58
C SER A 106 10.68 6.89 0.45
N LEU A 107 10.67 5.71 -0.16
CA LEU A 107 9.84 5.39 -1.30
C LEU A 107 8.48 4.80 -0.85
N ALA A 108 7.52 4.83 -1.76
CA ALA A 108 6.28 4.08 -1.52
C ALA A 108 6.56 2.58 -1.50
N ASN A 109 5.86 1.84 -0.64
CA ASN A 109 6.09 0.41 -0.34
C ASN A 109 6.37 -0.48 -1.56
N GLN A 110 5.70 -0.24 -2.67
CA GLN A 110 5.87 -1.01 -3.89
C GLN A 110 7.21 -0.70 -4.60
N GLN A 111 7.59 0.58 -4.61
CA GLN A 111 8.88 1.02 -5.16
C GLN A 111 10.03 0.59 -4.26
N GLU A 112 9.83 0.64 -2.95
CA GLU A 112 10.78 0.15 -1.96
C GLU A 112 11.06 -1.34 -2.14
N SER A 113 10.03 -2.20 -2.24
CA SER A 113 10.21 -3.63 -2.50
C SER A 113 11.00 -3.92 -3.78
N MET A 114 10.77 -3.13 -4.84
CA MET A 114 11.56 -3.23 -6.08
C MET A 114 13.02 -2.84 -5.88
N MET A 115 13.29 -1.77 -5.14
CA MET A 115 14.65 -1.29 -4.83
C MET A 115 15.40 -2.30 -3.96
N LEU A 116 14.75 -2.84 -2.92
CA LEU A 116 15.34 -3.88 -2.07
C LEU A 116 15.66 -5.15 -2.84
N ARG A 117 14.79 -5.57 -3.74
CA ARG A 117 15.04 -6.72 -4.63
C ARG A 117 16.24 -6.48 -5.54
N GLY A 118 16.36 -5.27 -6.13
CA GLY A 118 17.52 -4.88 -6.91
C GLY A 118 18.81 -4.92 -6.08
N MET A 119 18.79 -4.32 -4.90
CA MET A 119 19.91 -4.30 -3.96
C MET A 119 20.34 -5.72 -3.55
N LEU A 120 19.40 -6.60 -3.24
CA LEU A 120 19.68 -7.99 -2.88
C LEU A 120 20.30 -8.77 -4.04
N ASN A 121 19.79 -8.62 -5.26
CA ASN A 121 20.33 -9.25 -6.44
C ASN A 121 21.79 -8.82 -6.70
N ASP A 122 22.06 -7.52 -6.56
CA ASP A 122 23.41 -6.99 -6.75
C ASP A 122 24.37 -7.50 -5.67
N LEU A 123 23.95 -7.49 -4.39
CA LEU A 123 24.79 -7.96 -3.28
C LEU A 123 25.07 -9.48 -3.33
N GLN A 124 24.11 -10.27 -3.81
CA GLN A 124 24.22 -11.71 -3.94
C GLN A 124 24.93 -12.18 -5.22
N SER A 125 25.29 -11.25 -6.11
CA SER A 125 25.99 -11.59 -7.35
C SER A 125 27.35 -12.22 -7.06
N GLU A 126 27.81 -13.12 -7.92
CA GLU A 126 29.13 -13.78 -7.80
C GLU A 126 30.28 -12.78 -7.65
N LYS A 127 30.17 -11.65 -8.30
CA LYS A 127 31.14 -10.56 -8.24
C LYS A 127 31.25 -9.94 -6.83
N ASN A 128 30.12 -9.77 -6.15
CA ASN A 128 30.03 -9.04 -4.89
C ASN A 128 30.08 -9.96 -3.67
N ALA A 129 29.77 -11.25 -3.82
CA ALA A 129 29.78 -12.22 -2.74
C ALA A 129 31.09 -12.27 -1.91
N PRO A 130 32.31 -12.20 -2.49
CA PRO A 130 33.55 -12.14 -1.72
C PRO A 130 33.64 -10.88 -0.84
N HIS A 131 33.18 -9.73 -1.34
CA HIS A 131 33.19 -8.47 -0.59
C HIS A 131 32.17 -8.49 0.56
N VAL A 132 31.00 -9.07 0.31
CA VAL A 132 29.98 -9.32 1.35
C VAL A 132 30.52 -10.19 2.46
N ALA A 133 31.19 -11.29 2.12
CA ALA A 133 31.83 -12.19 3.09
C ALA A 133 32.94 -11.48 3.91
N THR A 134 33.75 -10.65 3.25
CA THR A 134 34.84 -9.88 3.91
C THR A 134 34.28 -8.89 4.95
N LEU A 135 33.12 -8.33 4.71
CA LEU A 135 32.46 -7.43 5.67
C LEU A 135 31.55 -8.15 6.67
N GLY A 136 31.30 -9.45 6.51
CA GLY A 136 30.43 -10.24 7.39
C GLY A 136 28.95 -9.88 7.26
N LEU A 137 28.50 -9.48 6.08
CA LEU A 137 27.12 -9.02 5.85
C LEU A 137 26.17 -10.12 5.37
N GLN A 138 26.64 -11.36 5.22
CA GLN A 138 25.88 -12.46 4.63
C GLN A 138 24.58 -12.76 5.37
N GLU A 139 24.61 -12.78 6.71
CA GLU A 139 23.44 -13.03 7.55
C GLU A 139 22.38 -11.96 7.38
N PHE A 140 22.77 -10.68 7.41
CA PHE A 140 21.85 -9.55 7.25
C PHE A 140 21.18 -9.52 5.87
N ILE A 141 21.93 -9.88 4.82
CA ILE A 141 21.40 -9.96 3.45
C ILE A 141 20.40 -11.12 3.33
N THR A 142 20.69 -12.25 3.96
CA THR A 142 19.78 -13.40 3.97
C THR A 142 18.50 -13.09 4.70
N GLU A 143 18.59 -12.44 5.86
CA GLU A 143 17.43 -12.03 6.64
C GLU A 143 16.59 -10.98 5.90
N LEU A 144 17.23 -9.96 5.32
CA LEU A 144 16.53 -8.96 4.52
C LEU A 144 15.78 -9.60 3.33
N ALA A 145 16.39 -10.59 2.68
CA ALA A 145 15.73 -11.31 1.59
C ALA A 145 14.49 -12.08 2.08
N ALA A 146 14.56 -12.72 3.24
CA ALA A 146 13.45 -13.47 3.82
C ALA A 146 12.30 -12.52 4.24
N VAL A 147 12.62 -11.43 4.91
CA VAL A 147 11.65 -10.42 5.37
C VAL A 147 10.96 -9.76 4.17
N ASN A 148 11.73 -9.37 3.14
CA ASN A 148 11.17 -8.75 1.93
C ASN A 148 10.26 -9.73 1.17
N ALA A 149 10.65 -10.99 1.04
CA ALA A 149 9.82 -12.01 0.40
C ALA A 149 8.50 -12.24 1.16
N ARG A 150 8.54 -12.25 2.51
CA ARG A 150 7.34 -12.37 3.34
C ARG A 150 6.41 -11.16 3.17
N TYR A 151 6.96 -9.96 3.15
CA TYR A 151 6.20 -8.73 2.91
C TYR A 151 5.51 -8.76 1.54
N GLU A 152 6.21 -9.15 0.48
CA GLU A 152 5.67 -9.27 -0.87
C GLU A 152 4.53 -10.31 -0.93
N GLN A 153 4.68 -11.48 -0.29
CA GLN A 153 3.63 -12.49 -0.20
C GLN A 153 2.35 -11.95 0.46
N LEU A 154 2.48 -11.21 1.55
CA LEU A 154 1.35 -10.59 2.22
C LEU A 154 0.69 -9.52 1.35
N THR A 155 1.48 -8.72 0.64
CA THR A 155 0.99 -7.71 -0.30
C THR A 155 0.19 -8.33 -1.44
N ASP A 156 0.71 -9.41 -2.03
CA ASP A 156 0.04 -10.16 -3.09
C ASP A 156 -1.26 -10.81 -2.61
N LYS A 157 -1.24 -11.44 -1.44
CA LYS A 157 -2.43 -12.04 -0.82
C LYS A 157 -3.53 -10.98 -0.64
N ARG A 158 -3.17 -9.82 -0.11
CA ARG A 158 -4.12 -8.72 0.09
C ARG A 158 -4.67 -8.14 -1.19
N THR A 159 -3.83 -8.02 -2.21
CA THR A 159 -4.28 -7.55 -3.52
C THR A 159 -5.34 -8.49 -4.09
N LYS A 160 -5.13 -9.80 -3.99
CA LYS A 160 -6.11 -10.82 -4.41
C LYS A 160 -7.39 -10.77 -3.58
N GLU A 161 -7.29 -10.63 -2.25
CA GLU A 161 -8.44 -10.52 -1.35
C GLU A 161 -9.25 -9.24 -1.64
N ARG A 162 -8.57 -8.12 -1.90
CA ARG A 162 -9.21 -6.87 -2.32
C ARG A 162 -9.92 -6.99 -3.66
N GLU A 163 -9.32 -7.64 -4.63
CA GLU A 163 -9.92 -7.86 -5.93
C GLU A 163 -11.15 -8.77 -5.82
N ALA A 164 -11.07 -9.86 -5.07
CA ALA A 164 -12.18 -10.75 -4.81
C ALA A 164 -13.35 -10.02 -4.09
N ALA A 165 -13.06 -9.17 -3.11
CA ALA A 165 -14.06 -8.38 -2.41
C ALA A 165 -14.70 -7.31 -3.32
N LYS A 166 -13.96 -6.74 -4.27
CA LYS A 166 -14.48 -5.74 -5.21
C LYS A 166 -15.50 -6.30 -6.21
N THR A 167 -15.37 -7.56 -6.61
CA THR A 167 -15.99 -8.06 -7.84
C THR A 167 -17.47 -8.42 -7.66
N ALA A 168 -17.91 -8.84 -6.47
CA ALA A 168 -19.26 -9.38 -6.28
C ALA A 168 -20.32 -8.35 -5.86
N ASP A 169 -20.00 -7.41 -4.98
CA ASP A 169 -21.00 -6.55 -4.32
C ASP A 169 -20.96 -5.08 -4.71
N SER A 170 -19.77 -4.48 -4.87
CA SER A 170 -19.67 -3.03 -5.06
C SER A 170 -20.26 -2.55 -6.40
N ALA A 171 -20.15 -3.33 -7.46
CA ALA A 171 -20.71 -2.97 -8.76
C ALA A 171 -22.26 -2.98 -8.72
N THR A 172 -22.85 -3.95 -8.02
CA THR A 172 -24.30 -4.04 -7.82
C THR A 172 -24.81 -2.93 -6.94
N LEU A 173 -24.15 -2.68 -5.80
CA LEU A 173 -24.50 -1.56 -4.90
C LEU A 173 -24.42 -0.19 -5.61
N ARG A 174 -23.37 0.03 -6.39
CA ARG A 174 -23.23 1.26 -7.19
C ARG A 174 -24.34 1.40 -8.22
N LYS A 175 -24.65 0.33 -8.94
CA LYS A 175 -25.73 0.33 -9.93
C LYS A 175 -27.10 0.63 -9.31
N GLU A 176 -27.40 0.05 -8.14
CA GLU A 176 -28.64 0.34 -7.41
C GLU A 176 -28.66 1.80 -6.91
N LEU A 177 -27.57 2.28 -6.31
CA LEU A 177 -27.44 3.69 -5.87
C LEU A 177 -27.57 4.68 -7.03
N ASP A 178 -26.94 4.40 -8.17
CA ASP A 178 -27.03 5.23 -9.38
C ASP A 178 -28.45 5.22 -9.96
N THR A 179 -29.16 4.07 -9.87
CA THR A 179 -30.57 3.98 -10.29
C THR A 179 -31.46 4.86 -9.41
N LEU A 180 -31.29 4.80 -8.09
CA LEU A 180 -32.02 5.66 -7.16
C LEU A 180 -31.69 7.15 -7.36
N ARG A 181 -30.43 7.47 -7.69
CA ARG A 181 -29.99 8.81 -8.04
C ARG A 181 -30.57 9.29 -9.37
N ALA A 182 -30.71 8.41 -10.37
CA ALA A 182 -31.27 8.74 -11.66
C ALA A 182 -32.79 9.02 -11.55
N LEU A 183 -33.53 8.38 -10.65
CA LEU A 183 -34.92 8.72 -10.32
C LEU A 183 -35.05 10.16 -9.79
N LYS A 184 -33.94 10.72 -9.20
CA LYS A 184 -33.85 12.13 -8.78
C LYS A 184 -33.48 13.11 -9.90
N LYS A 185 -33.04 12.68 -11.08
CA LYS A 185 -32.82 13.60 -12.22
C LYS A 185 -34.09 14.26 -12.70
N CYS A 186 -35.29 13.79 -12.30
CA CYS A 186 -36.53 14.51 -12.49
C CYS A 186 -36.64 15.76 -11.59
N VAL A 187 -35.81 15.89 -10.54
CA VAL A 187 -35.80 17.04 -9.61
C VAL A 187 -34.76 18.11 -10.02
N SER A 188 -33.83 17.82 -10.92
CA SER A 188 -32.79 18.77 -11.37
C SER A 188 -33.29 19.81 -12.40
N PHE A 189 -34.58 20.14 -12.37
CA PHE A 189 -35.13 21.28 -13.12
C PHE A 189 -35.36 22.53 -12.23
N ILE A 190 -34.83 22.51 -10.99
CA ILE A 190 -35.04 23.62 -10.01
C ILE A 190 -33.68 24.16 -9.48
N PHE A 191 -32.60 24.03 -10.26
CA PHE A 191 -31.40 24.84 -10.00
C PHE A 191 -30.82 25.34 -11.30
#